data_99b4f193991ab154d95c9706ae55917c
#
_entry.id   99b4f193991ab154d95c9706ae55917c
#
_cell.length_a   1.000
_cell.length_b   1.000
_cell.length_c   1.000
_cell.angle_alpha   90.00
_cell.angle_beta   90.00
_cell.angle_gamma   90.00
#
_symmetry.space_group_name_H-M   'P 1'
#
loop_
_entity.id
_entity.type
_entity.pdbx_description
1 polymer ?
#
loop_
_entity_poly.entity_id
_entity_poly.type
_entity_poly.pdbx_seq_one_letter_code
_entity_poly.pdbx_strand_id
1 'polypeptide(L)'
;MSSRSVLPFALALLLPTAVAGGGDWTEFRGPGQQGHSDELGLPLTWSPTEHVVWKTDLPGLGWSSPAIAGGKIWLTTGVDDGRSLRVLRLDAASGALEQSIEVFAPAEPGSVHAKNSHASPTPVIDGERVFVHFGSHGTACLSREGEILWKTKLDYNHRHGPAGSPVVVGDLLVIACDGTDVQFVVALDKATGQEVWRKPRVEGRMAYSTPTVVTVEGKPLVVSCGGEFVVAFAPENGEERWRFRYPGGYSNVPRPVTGFGLAFVSSGYDTPVFYALPLDGTGELGDDRVAWKSTKAAPRNASPLLVGDELYLVSDNGVISCLDARSGDVHWQERLGGDCTASPLLADGRIYITDENGVTKVIASGKTFQELATNELPGRTLASLAAADGALFLRTDTALYRLDD
;
A
#
# COMPACT_ATOMS: atom_id res chain seq x y z
N MET A 1 -61.13 0.80 53.17
CA MET A 1 -59.87 1.43 52.77
C MET A 1 -59.06 0.36 52.10
N SER A 2 -59.06 0.33 50.76
CA SER A 2 -58.40 -0.67 49.95
C SER A 2 -57.18 -0.02 49.29
N SER A 3 -55.96 -0.43 49.66
CA SER A 3 -54.71 0.02 49.09
C SER A 3 -54.43 -0.76 47.81
N ARG A 4 -54.43 -0.09 46.67
CA ARG A 4 -53.97 -0.65 45.41
C ARG A 4 -52.44 -0.43 45.28
N SER A 5 -51.71 -1.58 45.27
CA SER A 5 -50.29 -1.60 44.94
C SER A 5 -50.10 -1.44 43.42
N VAL A 6 -49.38 -0.43 43.02
CA VAL A 6 -48.94 -0.23 41.63
C VAL A 6 -47.54 -0.81 41.50
N LEU A 7 -47.36 -1.90 40.68
CA LEU A 7 -46.04 -2.38 40.25
C LEU A 7 -45.48 -1.51 39.15
N PRO A 8 -44.22 -1.10 39.22
CA PRO A 8 -43.55 -0.42 38.11
C PRO A 8 -43.19 -1.41 37.00
N PHE A 9 -43.62 -1.13 35.78
CA PHE A 9 -43.17 -1.79 34.55
C PHE A 9 -41.77 -1.24 34.21
N ALA A 10 -40.74 -2.07 34.34
CA ALA A 10 -39.39 -1.75 33.86
C ALA A 10 -39.35 -1.98 32.33
N LEU A 11 -39.30 -0.89 31.57
CA LEU A 11 -39.08 -0.93 30.13
C LEU A 11 -37.58 -1.18 29.89
N ALA A 12 -37.22 -2.41 29.52
CA ALA A 12 -35.86 -2.73 29.09
C ALA A 12 -35.61 -2.07 27.72
N LEU A 13 -34.83 -0.99 27.68
CA LEU A 13 -34.27 -0.46 26.44
C LEU A 13 -33.25 -1.48 25.91
N LEU A 14 -33.61 -2.20 24.87
CA LEU A 14 -32.66 -2.88 23.99
C LEU A 14 -31.88 -1.81 23.23
N LEU A 15 -30.67 -1.50 23.70
CA LEU A 15 -29.70 -0.75 22.90
C LEU A 15 -29.31 -1.64 21.70
N PRO A 16 -29.38 -1.14 20.46
CA PRO A 16 -28.85 -1.88 19.34
C PRO A 16 -27.35 -2.07 19.60
N THR A 17 -26.88 -3.30 19.63
CA THR A 17 -25.47 -3.61 19.50
C THR A 17 -25.06 -3.09 18.14
N ALA A 18 -24.31 -1.98 18.12
CA ALA A 18 -23.59 -1.60 16.93
C ALA A 18 -22.68 -2.79 16.58
N VAL A 19 -23.02 -3.50 15.52
CA VAL A 19 -22.06 -4.33 14.82
C VAL A 19 -20.94 -3.37 14.47
N ALA A 20 -19.75 -3.54 15.04
CA ALA A 20 -18.58 -2.84 14.58
C ALA A 20 -18.43 -3.23 13.10
N GLY A 21 -18.87 -2.36 12.21
CA GLY A 21 -18.61 -2.51 10.80
C GLY A 21 -17.10 -2.48 10.64
N GLY A 22 -16.57 -3.50 9.99
CA GLY A 22 -15.15 -3.57 9.65
C GLY A 22 -14.72 -2.30 8.93
N GLY A 23 -13.47 -1.90 9.14
CA GLY A 23 -12.93 -0.69 8.55
C GLY A 23 -12.68 -0.85 7.05
N ASP A 24 -12.85 0.23 6.29
CA ASP A 24 -12.46 0.28 4.88
C ASP A 24 -10.93 0.17 4.73
N TRP A 25 -10.47 -0.45 3.63
CA TRP A 25 -9.05 -0.52 3.23
C TRP A 25 -8.86 0.18 1.89
N THR A 26 -8.84 1.50 1.91
CA THR A 26 -9.11 2.35 0.74
C THR A 26 -7.94 2.56 -0.22
N GLU A 27 -6.71 2.20 0.15
CA GLU A 27 -5.51 2.45 -0.64
C GLU A 27 -4.40 1.45 -0.34
N PHE A 28 -3.28 1.55 -1.05
CA PHE A 28 -2.09 0.73 -0.78
C PHE A 28 -1.60 0.93 0.65
N ARG A 29 -1.53 -0.16 1.41
CA ARG A 29 -1.20 -0.23 2.84
C ARG A 29 -2.27 0.37 3.76
N GLY A 30 -3.52 0.47 3.28
CA GLY A 30 -4.71 0.81 4.07
C GLY A 30 -4.76 2.22 4.64
N PRO A 31 -5.70 2.47 5.53
CA PRO A 31 -5.86 3.75 6.19
C PRO A 31 -4.58 4.20 6.89
N GLY A 32 -4.22 5.47 6.74
CA GLY A 32 -2.97 6.00 7.29
C GLY A 32 -1.71 5.54 6.58
N GLN A 33 -1.79 4.67 5.57
CA GLN A 33 -0.68 4.33 4.65
C GLN A 33 0.48 3.54 5.28
N GLN A 34 0.28 3.04 6.50
CA GLN A 34 1.34 2.42 7.30
C GLN A 34 1.29 0.88 7.30
N GLY A 35 0.25 0.26 6.72
CA GLY A 35 0.06 -1.19 6.75
C GLY A 35 -0.54 -1.70 8.05
N HIS A 36 -1.37 -0.88 8.69
CA HIS A 36 -2.07 -1.20 9.93
C HIS A 36 -3.56 -1.37 9.67
N SER A 37 -4.17 -2.34 10.33
CA SER A 37 -5.60 -2.54 10.39
C SER A 37 -6.05 -2.68 11.83
N ASP A 38 -7.21 -2.09 12.13
CA ASP A 38 -7.89 -2.23 13.43
C ASP A 38 -8.85 -3.43 13.46
N GLU A 39 -8.89 -4.24 12.39
CA GLU A 39 -9.69 -5.46 12.32
C GLU A 39 -9.25 -6.45 13.39
N LEU A 40 -10.23 -7.12 13.99
CA LEU A 40 -10.07 -8.12 15.04
C LEU A 40 -10.71 -9.43 14.63
N GLY A 41 -10.32 -10.54 15.28
CA GLY A 41 -10.87 -11.88 14.98
C GLY A 41 -10.39 -12.41 13.63
N LEU A 42 -9.25 -11.96 13.14
CA LEU A 42 -8.71 -12.43 11.87
C LEU A 42 -8.10 -13.83 12.01
N PRO A 43 -8.13 -14.66 10.94
CA PRO A 43 -7.63 -16.02 11.03
C PRO A 43 -6.12 -16.06 11.33
N LEU A 44 -5.74 -16.90 12.29
CA LEU A 44 -4.35 -17.21 12.58
C LEU A 44 -3.81 -18.27 11.62
N THR A 45 -4.63 -19.24 11.29
CA THR A 45 -4.29 -20.38 10.43
C THR A 45 -5.28 -20.51 9.28
N TRP A 46 -4.77 -20.89 8.11
CA TRP A 46 -5.59 -21.24 6.95
C TRP A 46 -4.84 -22.21 6.02
N SER A 47 -5.62 -22.86 5.18
CA SER A 47 -5.13 -23.71 4.10
C SER A 47 -6.07 -23.55 2.89
N PRO A 48 -5.81 -24.16 1.74
CA PRO A 48 -6.74 -24.12 0.61
C PRO A 48 -8.16 -24.61 0.91
N THR A 49 -8.37 -25.32 2.03
CA THR A 49 -9.65 -25.93 2.44
C THR A 49 -10.16 -25.46 3.79
N GLU A 50 -9.41 -24.62 4.52
CA GLU A 50 -9.77 -24.15 5.86
C GLU A 50 -9.66 -22.62 5.90
N HIS A 51 -10.64 -21.94 6.48
CA HIS A 51 -10.72 -20.49 6.62
C HIS A 51 -10.69 -19.71 5.28
N VAL A 52 -10.94 -20.38 4.15
CA VAL A 52 -11.20 -19.75 2.85
C VAL A 52 -12.70 -19.63 2.67
N VAL A 53 -13.25 -18.44 2.87
CA VAL A 53 -14.70 -18.18 2.70
C VAL A 53 -15.06 -18.28 1.22
N TRP A 54 -14.25 -17.68 0.38
CA TRP A 54 -14.35 -17.77 -1.07
C TRP A 54 -13.00 -17.57 -1.76
N LYS A 55 -12.91 -18.12 -2.96
CA LYS A 55 -11.86 -17.91 -3.94
C LYS A 55 -12.49 -17.47 -5.25
N THR A 56 -12.02 -16.39 -5.84
CA THR A 56 -12.47 -15.91 -7.15
C THR A 56 -11.31 -15.85 -8.11
N ASP A 57 -11.41 -16.55 -9.24
CA ASP A 57 -10.43 -16.48 -10.30
C ASP A 57 -10.49 -15.11 -10.99
N LEU A 58 -9.33 -14.47 -11.18
CA LEU A 58 -9.21 -13.14 -11.76
C LEU A 58 -8.77 -13.19 -13.21
N PRO A 59 -9.35 -12.38 -14.11
CA PRO A 59 -8.89 -12.29 -15.48
C PRO A 59 -7.58 -11.52 -15.58
N GLY A 60 -6.66 -11.97 -16.41
CA GLY A 60 -5.39 -11.28 -16.70
C GLY A 60 -4.38 -11.33 -15.56
N LEU A 61 -3.39 -10.43 -15.60
CA LEU A 61 -2.33 -10.33 -14.61
C LEU A 61 -2.29 -8.93 -13.99
N GLY A 62 -2.19 -8.85 -12.67
CA GLY A 62 -2.03 -7.60 -11.93
C GLY A 62 -1.52 -7.84 -10.52
N TRP A 63 -0.76 -6.88 -9.99
CA TRP A 63 -0.20 -6.95 -8.64
C TRP A 63 -0.74 -5.84 -7.71
N SER A 64 -1.79 -5.13 -8.11
CA SER A 64 -2.44 -4.21 -7.19
C SER A 64 -2.91 -4.96 -5.94
N SER A 65 -2.68 -4.37 -4.78
CA SER A 65 -3.33 -4.84 -3.56
C SER A 65 -4.83 -4.57 -3.63
N PRO A 66 -5.68 -5.31 -2.90
CA PRO A 66 -7.09 -4.98 -2.82
C PRO A 66 -7.31 -3.61 -2.18
N ALA A 67 -8.14 -2.76 -2.81
CA ALA A 67 -8.71 -1.58 -2.19
C ALA A 67 -10.19 -1.88 -1.92
N ILE A 68 -10.62 -1.68 -0.67
CA ILE A 68 -11.92 -2.17 -0.19
C ILE A 68 -12.64 -1.04 0.52
N ALA A 69 -13.89 -0.79 0.12
CA ALA A 69 -14.76 0.15 0.83
C ALA A 69 -16.23 -0.11 0.50
N GLY A 70 -17.07 0.01 1.52
CA GLY A 70 -18.52 -0.18 1.39
C GLY A 70 -18.87 -1.55 0.84
N GLY A 71 -18.18 -2.62 1.28
CA GLY A 71 -18.41 -3.99 0.84
C GLY A 71 -18.01 -4.28 -0.62
N LYS A 72 -17.24 -3.42 -1.27
CA LYS A 72 -16.74 -3.64 -2.63
C LYS A 72 -15.22 -3.61 -2.68
N ILE A 73 -14.65 -4.56 -3.44
CA ILE A 73 -13.22 -4.71 -3.68
C ILE A 73 -12.90 -4.17 -5.08
N TRP A 74 -11.86 -3.36 -5.16
CA TRP A 74 -11.36 -2.78 -6.40
C TRP A 74 -9.93 -3.25 -6.65
N LEU A 75 -9.68 -3.76 -7.87
CA LEU A 75 -8.37 -4.23 -8.35
C LEU A 75 -8.10 -3.69 -9.74
N THR A 76 -6.82 -3.60 -10.10
CA THR A 76 -6.41 -3.38 -11.49
C THR A 76 -5.88 -4.68 -12.10
N THR A 77 -6.09 -4.90 -13.40
CA THR A 77 -5.56 -6.05 -14.14
C THR A 77 -5.23 -5.68 -15.58
N GLY A 78 -4.23 -6.34 -16.15
CA GLY A 78 -3.91 -6.30 -17.59
C GLY A 78 -4.30 -7.62 -18.25
N VAL A 79 -5.14 -7.54 -19.27
CA VAL A 79 -5.58 -8.68 -20.09
C VAL A 79 -4.90 -8.58 -21.45
N ASP A 80 -4.76 -9.70 -22.17
CA ASP A 80 -4.13 -9.77 -23.48
C ASP A 80 -2.72 -9.14 -23.51
N ASP A 81 -1.87 -9.56 -22.57
CA ASP A 81 -0.51 -9.05 -22.38
C ASP A 81 -0.47 -7.52 -22.21
N GLY A 82 -1.46 -6.96 -21.50
CA GLY A 82 -1.56 -5.52 -21.21
C GLY A 82 -2.23 -4.69 -22.30
N ARG A 83 -2.74 -5.29 -23.39
CA ARG A 83 -3.51 -4.57 -24.42
C ARG A 83 -4.87 -4.11 -23.94
N SER A 84 -5.40 -4.69 -22.88
CA SER A 84 -6.62 -4.24 -22.21
C SER A 84 -6.32 -4.03 -20.73
N LEU A 85 -6.29 -2.78 -20.28
CA LEU A 85 -6.05 -2.39 -18.90
C LEU A 85 -7.39 -2.13 -18.22
N ARG A 86 -7.68 -2.92 -17.20
CA ARG A 86 -9.03 -3.02 -16.63
C ARG A 86 -9.04 -2.77 -15.13
N VAL A 87 -10.19 -2.32 -14.66
CA VAL A 87 -10.55 -2.26 -13.25
C VAL A 87 -11.57 -3.36 -12.99
N LEU A 88 -11.34 -4.15 -11.95
CA LEU A 88 -12.25 -5.17 -11.47
C LEU A 88 -12.96 -4.66 -10.23
N ARG A 89 -14.29 -4.84 -10.16
CA ARG A 89 -15.09 -4.63 -8.96
C ARG A 89 -15.71 -5.95 -8.54
N LEU A 90 -15.42 -6.36 -7.30
CA LEU A 90 -15.98 -7.57 -6.70
C LEU A 90 -16.79 -7.21 -5.47
N ASP A 91 -17.77 -8.05 -5.16
CA ASP A 91 -18.49 -8.02 -3.89
C ASP A 91 -17.63 -8.67 -2.80
N ALA A 92 -17.37 -7.96 -1.70
CA ALA A 92 -16.46 -8.43 -0.66
C ALA A 92 -17.04 -9.62 0.15
N ALA A 93 -18.36 -9.72 0.26
CA ALA A 93 -18.99 -10.79 1.02
C ALA A 93 -19.03 -12.12 0.24
N SER A 94 -19.36 -12.07 -1.05
CA SER A 94 -19.57 -13.26 -1.89
C SER A 94 -18.39 -13.59 -2.81
N GLY A 95 -17.47 -12.66 -3.02
CA GLY A 95 -16.39 -12.78 -4.01
C GLY A 95 -16.86 -12.65 -5.46
N ALA A 96 -18.13 -12.34 -5.72
CA ALA A 96 -18.66 -12.25 -7.06
C ALA A 96 -17.98 -11.11 -7.84
N LEU A 97 -17.40 -11.43 -9.02
CA LEU A 97 -16.90 -10.43 -9.95
C LEU A 97 -18.10 -9.73 -10.62
N GLU A 98 -18.42 -8.53 -10.13
CA GLU A 98 -19.59 -7.77 -10.60
C GLU A 98 -19.28 -7.00 -11.88
N GLN A 99 -18.07 -6.45 -12.00
CA GLN A 99 -17.68 -5.66 -13.17
C GLN A 99 -16.20 -5.89 -13.54
N SER A 100 -15.95 -5.83 -14.84
CA SER A 100 -14.62 -5.77 -15.45
C SER A 100 -14.62 -4.64 -16.48
N ILE A 101 -14.07 -3.48 -16.10
CA ILE A 101 -14.20 -2.23 -16.82
C ILE A 101 -12.89 -1.96 -17.57
N GLU A 102 -12.92 -1.91 -18.91
CA GLU A 102 -11.76 -1.50 -19.68
C GLU A 102 -11.56 0.02 -19.56
N VAL A 103 -10.40 0.41 -19.00
CA VAL A 103 -10.06 1.83 -18.81
C VAL A 103 -9.16 2.32 -19.93
N PHE A 104 -8.14 1.54 -20.29
CA PHE A 104 -7.22 1.87 -21.39
C PHE A 104 -6.98 0.64 -22.25
N ALA A 105 -6.76 0.87 -23.56
CA ALA A 105 -6.45 -0.16 -24.55
C ALA A 105 -5.22 0.27 -25.36
N PRO A 106 -4.00 0.16 -24.82
CA PRO A 106 -2.79 0.53 -25.53
C PRO A 106 -2.52 -0.45 -26.69
N ALA A 107 -2.24 0.09 -27.88
CA ALA A 107 -1.83 -0.74 -29.02
C ALA A 107 -0.49 -1.42 -28.76
N GLU A 108 0.40 -0.74 -28.07
CA GLU A 108 1.72 -1.22 -27.66
C GLU A 108 1.86 -1.06 -26.13
N PRO A 109 1.55 -2.10 -25.34
CA PRO A 109 1.61 -2.02 -23.88
C PRO A 109 3.04 -1.94 -23.32
N GLY A 110 4.06 -2.24 -24.14
CA GLY A 110 5.45 -2.30 -23.71
C GLY A 110 5.79 -3.58 -22.94
N SER A 111 7.02 -3.68 -22.48
CA SER A 111 7.48 -4.80 -21.66
C SER A 111 7.37 -4.48 -20.17
N VAL A 112 7.18 -5.52 -19.36
CA VAL A 112 7.21 -5.45 -17.90
C VAL A 112 8.28 -6.39 -17.34
N HIS A 113 8.78 -6.07 -16.14
CA HIS A 113 9.72 -6.95 -15.45
C HIS A 113 8.99 -8.19 -14.89
N ALA A 114 9.69 -9.33 -14.74
CA ALA A 114 9.12 -10.58 -14.21
C ALA A 114 8.51 -10.45 -12.79
N LYS A 115 8.95 -9.46 -12.01
CA LYS A 115 8.38 -9.08 -10.70
C LYS A 115 7.43 -7.88 -10.81
N ASN A 116 6.80 -7.65 -11.99
CA ASN A 116 5.85 -6.57 -12.18
C ASN A 116 4.73 -6.99 -13.14
N SER A 117 3.79 -6.08 -13.40
CA SER A 117 2.70 -6.25 -14.36
C SER A 117 2.32 -4.91 -14.97
N HIS A 118 1.44 -4.91 -15.97
CA HIS A 118 0.84 -3.68 -16.51
C HIS A 118 -0.17 -3.02 -15.56
N ALA A 119 -0.48 -3.67 -14.43
CA ALA A 119 -1.52 -3.28 -13.49
C ALA A 119 -1.09 -3.54 -12.02
N SER A 120 0.05 -2.99 -11.63
CA SER A 120 0.57 -3.11 -10.26
C SER A 120 0.15 -1.98 -9.31
N PRO A 121 -0.07 -0.72 -9.75
CA PRO A 121 -0.55 0.30 -8.85
C PRO A 121 -1.92 -0.06 -8.25
N THR A 122 -2.05 0.09 -6.94
CA THR A 122 -3.28 -0.15 -6.19
C THR A 122 -4.27 0.98 -6.41
N PRO A 123 -5.56 0.70 -6.63
CA PRO A 123 -6.60 1.71 -6.64
C PRO A 123 -6.66 2.50 -5.34
N VAL A 124 -7.09 3.76 -5.42
CA VAL A 124 -7.38 4.60 -4.25
C VAL A 124 -8.85 4.95 -4.24
N ILE A 125 -9.51 4.71 -3.14
CA ILE A 125 -10.93 5.02 -2.94
C ILE A 125 -11.03 6.24 -2.03
N ASP A 126 -11.69 7.29 -2.50
CA ASP A 126 -11.94 8.51 -1.73
C ASP A 126 -13.37 8.99 -1.95
N GLY A 127 -14.19 8.88 -0.92
CA GLY A 127 -15.63 9.13 -1.01
C GLY A 127 -16.29 8.29 -2.11
N GLU A 128 -16.96 8.94 -3.06
CA GLU A 128 -17.67 8.29 -4.17
C GLU A 128 -16.78 8.03 -5.40
N ARG A 129 -15.45 8.14 -5.25
CA ARG A 129 -14.49 8.03 -6.36
C ARG A 129 -13.48 6.94 -6.16
N VAL A 130 -13.08 6.34 -7.27
CA VAL A 130 -12.02 5.34 -7.36
C VAL A 130 -10.98 5.82 -8.37
N PHE A 131 -9.75 6.03 -7.92
CA PHE A 131 -8.64 6.47 -8.76
C PHE A 131 -7.75 5.28 -9.08
N VAL A 132 -7.39 5.15 -10.36
CA VAL A 132 -6.53 4.08 -10.86
C VAL A 132 -5.43 4.65 -11.75
N HIS A 133 -4.24 4.05 -11.64
CA HIS A 133 -3.06 4.47 -12.39
C HIS A 133 -2.44 3.27 -13.11
N PHE A 134 -2.14 3.44 -14.40
CA PHE A 134 -1.51 2.43 -15.25
C PHE A 134 -0.21 2.95 -15.85
N GLY A 135 0.55 3.72 -15.07
CA GLY A 135 1.82 4.29 -15.51
C GLY A 135 1.64 5.26 -16.69
N SER A 136 2.50 5.14 -17.69
CA SER A 136 2.47 5.97 -18.90
C SER A 136 1.22 5.76 -19.77
N HIS A 137 0.43 4.70 -19.50
CA HIS A 137 -0.83 4.48 -20.21
C HIS A 137 -1.95 5.40 -19.74
N GLY A 138 -1.85 5.90 -18.49
CA GLY A 138 -2.75 6.92 -17.96
C GLY A 138 -3.22 6.70 -16.53
N THR A 139 -3.95 7.69 -16.07
CA THR A 139 -4.66 7.73 -14.79
C THR A 139 -6.13 7.98 -15.06
N ALA A 140 -7.01 7.38 -14.30
CA ALA A 140 -8.44 7.58 -14.44
C ALA A 140 -9.13 7.67 -13.09
N CYS A 141 -10.28 8.32 -13.09
CA CYS A 141 -11.23 8.34 -11.99
C CYS A 141 -12.52 7.65 -12.44
N LEU A 142 -13.02 6.77 -11.60
CA LEU A 142 -14.31 6.12 -11.77
C LEU A 142 -15.23 6.49 -10.60
N SER A 143 -16.55 6.42 -10.82
CA SER A 143 -17.51 6.39 -9.73
C SER A 143 -17.50 5.02 -9.01
N ARG A 144 -18.16 4.92 -7.86
CA ARG A 144 -18.37 3.62 -7.17
C ARG A 144 -19.22 2.64 -7.98
N GLU A 145 -20.01 3.12 -8.94
CA GLU A 145 -20.81 2.32 -9.86
C GLU A 145 -20.00 1.83 -11.07
N GLY A 146 -18.75 2.35 -11.23
CA GLY A 146 -17.84 1.93 -12.30
C GLY A 146 -17.92 2.82 -13.56
N GLU A 147 -18.57 3.98 -13.50
CA GLU A 147 -18.58 4.94 -14.59
C GLU A 147 -17.24 5.69 -14.64
N ILE A 148 -16.63 5.78 -15.80
CA ILE A 148 -15.38 6.55 -15.99
C ILE A 148 -15.73 8.04 -16.02
N LEU A 149 -15.31 8.78 -15.01
CA LEU A 149 -15.57 10.20 -14.85
C LEU A 149 -14.57 11.05 -15.63
N TRP A 150 -13.28 10.68 -15.58
CA TRP A 150 -12.23 11.32 -16.37
C TRP A 150 -11.04 10.38 -16.58
N LYS A 151 -10.23 10.69 -17.59
CA LYS A 151 -8.94 10.04 -17.90
C LYS A 151 -7.91 11.12 -18.20
N THR A 152 -6.70 10.92 -17.75
CA THR A 152 -5.55 11.80 -18.00
C THR A 152 -4.34 10.94 -18.37
N LYS A 153 -3.59 11.32 -19.39
CA LYS A 153 -2.33 10.70 -19.74
C LYS A 153 -1.18 11.52 -19.18
N LEU A 154 -0.22 10.83 -18.56
CA LEU A 154 1.02 11.44 -18.06
C LEU A 154 2.17 10.96 -18.94
N ASP A 155 2.88 11.90 -19.58
CA ASP A 155 3.93 11.58 -20.54
C ASP A 155 5.24 11.28 -19.83
N TYR A 156 5.56 10.00 -19.69
CA TYR A 156 6.84 9.45 -19.23
C TYR A 156 6.93 7.98 -19.65
N ASN A 157 8.14 7.41 -19.70
CA ASN A 157 8.34 6.02 -20.08
C ASN A 157 8.78 5.19 -18.88
N HIS A 158 7.95 4.25 -18.44
CA HIS A 158 8.34 3.25 -17.44
C HIS A 158 9.02 2.04 -18.11
N ARG A 159 10.16 1.59 -17.57
CA ARG A 159 10.92 0.47 -18.15
C ARG A 159 10.40 -0.90 -17.71
N HIS A 160 10.01 -1.02 -16.45
CA HIS A 160 9.68 -2.30 -15.82
C HIS A 160 8.19 -2.48 -15.57
N GLY A 161 7.35 -1.62 -16.13
CA GLY A 161 5.92 -1.52 -15.84
C GLY A 161 5.61 -0.50 -14.75
N PRO A 162 4.34 -0.11 -14.57
CA PRO A 162 3.91 0.80 -13.52
C PRO A 162 3.97 0.12 -12.15
N ALA A 163 4.26 0.87 -11.08
CA ALA A 163 4.27 0.32 -9.72
C ALA A 163 3.79 1.29 -8.64
N GLY A 164 4.27 2.54 -8.62
CA GLY A 164 3.82 3.54 -7.64
C GLY A 164 2.31 3.80 -7.75
N SER A 165 1.61 3.66 -6.63
CA SER A 165 0.19 3.98 -6.54
C SER A 165 -0.01 5.49 -6.36
N PRO A 166 -1.13 6.07 -6.82
CA PRO A 166 -1.49 7.44 -6.46
C PRO A 166 -1.81 7.56 -4.98
N VAL A 167 -1.77 8.79 -4.44
CA VAL A 167 -2.26 9.12 -3.11
C VAL A 167 -3.16 10.34 -3.15
N VAL A 168 -4.18 10.37 -2.31
CA VAL A 168 -5.07 11.53 -2.16
C VAL A 168 -4.63 12.38 -0.99
N VAL A 169 -4.57 13.70 -1.19
CA VAL A 169 -4.36 14.70 -0.13
C VAL A 169 -5.24 15.91 -0.40
N GLY A 170 -6.23 16.13 0.44
CA GLY A 170 -7.26 17.17 0.20
C GLY A 170 -7.99 16.95 -1.12
N ASP A 171 -7.96 17.93 -2.02
CA ASP A 171 -8.57 17.85 -3.35
C ASP A 171 -7.59 17.41 -4.45
N LEU A 172 -6.43 16.90 -4.08
CA LEU A 172 -5.38 16.53 -5.00
C LEU A 172 -5.16 15.01 -5.05
N LEU A 173 -4.86 14.51 -6.24
CA LEU A 173 -4.33 13.19 -6.51
C LEU A 173 -2.85 13.34 -6.88
N VAL A 174 -1.95 12.88 -6.01
CA VAL A 174 -0.51 13.01 -6.19
C VAL A 174 0.08 11.70 -6.70
N ILE A 175 0.92 11.78 -7.73
CA ILE A 175 1.52 10.63 -8.42
C ILE A 175 3.00 10.89 -8.64
N ALA A 176 3.84 9.91 -8.33
CA ALA A 176 5.26 9.90 -8.72
C ALA A 176 5.41 9.22 -10.09
N CYS A 177 5.98 9.95 -11.05
CA CYS A 177 6.18 9.52 -12.42
C CYS A 177 7.68 9.49 -12.72
N ASP A 178 8.37 8.48 -12.18
CA ASP A 178 9.83 8.37 -12.28
C ASP A 178 10.23 7.41 -13.41
N GLY A 179 10.17 7.91 -14.64
CA GLY A 179 10.46 7.17 -15.86
C GLY A 179 11.93 7.02 -16.21
N THR A 180 12.22 6.46 -17.37
CA THR A 180 13.59 6.35 -17.93
C THR A 180 14.03 7.60 -18.66
N ASP A 181 13.09 8.40 -19.12
CA ASP A 181 13.27 9.62 -19.90
C ASP A 181 13.12 10.88 -19.05
N VAL A 182 12.05 10.94 -18.26
CA VAL A 182 11.76 12.04 -17.35
C VAL A 182 11.30 11.53 -15.99
N GLN A 183 11.57 12.30 -14.94
CA GLN A 183 11.17 12.00 -13.58
C GLN A 183 10.51 13.24 -12.98
N PHE A 184 9.30 13.08 -12.43
CA PHE A 184 8.56 14.17 -11.80
C PHE A 184 7.53 13.65 -10.81
N VAL A 185 7.10 14.53 -9.94
CA VAL A 185 5.87 14.33 -9.13
C VAL A 185 4.81 15.29 -9.67
N VAL A 186 3.60 14.80 -9.83
CA VAL A 186 2.47 15.60 -10.33
C VAL A 186 1.32 15.52 -9.35
N ALA A 187 0.60 16.64 -9.19
CA ALA A 187 -0.70 16.66 -8.54
C ALA A 187 -1.78 17.01 -9.57
N LEU A 188 -2.80 16.19 -9.60
CA LEU A 188 -4.00 16.40 -10.38
C LEU A 188 -5.13 16.84 -9.44
N ASP A 189 -5.99 17.73 -9.90
CA ASP A 189 -7.27 17.96 -9.28
C ASP A 189 -8.11 16.67 -9.33
N LYS A 190 -8.48 16.13 -8.19
CA LYS A 190 -9.14 14.82 -8.10
C LYS A 190 -10.54 14.81 -8.70
N ALA A 191 -11.18 15.99 -8.88
CA ALA A 191 -12.51 16.10 -9.46
C ALA A 191 -12.47 16.05 -10.99
N THR A 192 -11.43 16.60 -11.61
CA THR A 192 -11.36 16.85 -13.06
C THR A 192 -10.22 16.11 -13.76
N GLY A 193 -9.21 15.63 -13.04
CA GLY A 193 -7.98 15.04 -13.59
C GLY A 193 -7.05 16.07 -14.24
N GLN A 194 -7.31 17.37 -14.09
CA GLN A 194 -6.43 18.42 -14.61
C GLN A 194 -5.19 18.57 -13.72
N GLU A 195 -4.05 18.83 -14.36
CA GLU A 195 -2.80 19.10 -13.65
C GLU A 195 -2.87 20.42 -12.88
N VAL A 196 -2.62 20.36 -11.58
CA VAL A 196 -2.52 21.54 -10.69
C VAL A 196 -1.08 22.00 -10.59
N TRP A 197 -0.16 21.05 -10.39
CA TRP A 197 1.26 21.32 -10.40
C TRP A 197 2.05 20.08 -10.83
N ARG A 198 3.26 20.33 -11.38
CA ARG A 198 4.26 19.33 -11.72
C ARG A 198 5.62 19.79 -11.24
N LYS A 199 6.35 18.90 -10.56
CA LYS A 199 7.71 19.16 -10.09
C LYS A 199 8.68 18.15 -10.68
N PRO A 200 9.55 18.57 -11.59
CA PRO A 200 10.60 17.69 -12.09
C PRO A 200 11.58 17.34 -10.96
N ARG A 201 12.09 16.11 -11.00
CA ARG A 201 13.19 15.71 -10.14
C ARG A 201 14.50 16.07 -10.82
N VAL A 202 15.36 16.77 -10.10
CA VAL A 202 16.71 17.11 -10.58
C VAL A 202 17.59 15.86 -10.44
N GLU A 203 18.37 15.53 -11.48
CA GLU A 203 19.25 14.35 -11.51
C GLU A 203 18.56 13.02 -11.16
N GLY A 204 17.27 12.91 -11.49
CA GLY A 204 16.46 11.76 -11.13
C GLY A 204 16.88 10.50 -11.89
N ARG A 205 16.71 9.35 -11.24
CA ARG A 205 16.71 8.03 -11.85
C ARG A 205 15.33 7.41 -11.69
N MET A 206 15.03 6.38 -12.46
CA MET A 206 13.75 5.69 -12.33
C MET A 206 13.53 5.15 -10.92
N ALA A 207 12.29 5.26 -10.46
CA ALA A 207 11.81 4.73 -9.19
C ALA A 207 10.34 4.28 -9.32
N TYR A 208 9.86 3.57 -8.32
CA TYR A 208 8.56 2.90 -8.34
C TYR A 208 7.80 3.07 -7.03
N SER A 209 8.27 3.94 -6.15
CA SER A 209 7.73 4.12 -4.81
C SER A 209 6.41 4.90 -4.83
N THR A 210 5.48 4.44 -4.00
CA THR A 210 4.24 5.18 -3.69
C THR A 210 4.57 6.31 -2.70
N PRO A 211 4.16 7.55 -2.94
CA PRO A 211 4.31 8.64 -1.97
C PRO A 211 3.56 8.36 -0.67
N THR A 212 3.98 8.99 0.42
CA THR A 212 3.30 8.96 1.72
C THR A 212 2.89 10.36 2.13
N VAL A 213 1.66 10.49 2.62
CA VAL A 213 1.16 11.75 3.19
C VAL A 213 1.31 11.70 4.70
N VAL A 214 1.92 12.71 5.29
CA VAL A 214 2.12 12.83 6.73
C VAL A 214 1.78 14.24 7.19
N THR A 215 1.34 14.40 8.43
CA THR A 215 1.12 15.72 9.03
C THR A 215 2.33 16.11 9.88
N VAL A 216 2.95 17.24 9.56
CA VAL A 216 4.06 17.83 10.31
C VAL A 216 3.64 19.20 10.78
N GLU A 217 3.69 19.47 12.08
CA GLU A 217 3.24 20.74 12.69
C GLU A 217 1.85 21.20 12.22
N GLY A 218 0.93 20.24 12.09
CA GLY A 218 -0.46 20.51 11.68
C GLY A 218 -0.64 20.75 10.17
N LYS A 219 0.41 20.62 9.35
CA LYS A 219 0.35 20.78 7.89
C LYS A 219 0.62 19.45 7.18
N PRO A 220 -0.11 19.15 6.10
CA PRO A 220 0.18 17.97 5.30
C PRO A 220 1.51 18.14 4.54
N LEU A 221 2.23 17.05 4.42
CA LEU A 221 3.48 16.92 3.69
C LEU A 221 3.44 15.65 2.86
N VAL A 222 3.86 15.68 1.61
CA VAL A 222 4.00 14.51 0.74
C VAL A 222 5.46 14.11 0.67
N VAL A 223 5.80 12.97 1.22
CA VAL A 223 7.15 12.38 1.15
C VAL A 223 7.21 11.42 -0.01
N SER A 224 8.07 11.67 -0.99
CA SER A 224 8.19 10.90 -2.22
C SER A 224 9.61 10.46 -2.48
N CYS A 225 9.86 9.15 -2.50
CA CYS A 225 11.14 8.55 -2.83
C CYS A 225 11.31 8.45 -4.35
N GLY A 226 12.32 9.12 -4.88
CA GLY A 226 12.78 8.97 -6.27
C GLY A 226 14.03 8.09 -6.36
N GLY A 227 14.71 8.10 -7.50
CA GLY A 227 15.91 7.29 -7.73
C GLY A 227 17.11 7.70 -6.88
N GLU A 228 17.44 8.98 -6.75
CA GLU A 228 18.58 9.47 -5.96
C GLU A 228 18.19 10.37 -4.79
N PHE A 229 16.93 10.78 -4.74
CA PHE A 229 16.44 11.69 -3.72
C PHE A 229 15.12 11.23 -3.13
N VAL A 230 14.99 11.37 -1.84
CA VAL A 230 13.69 11.53 -1.20
C VAL A 230 13.40 13.02 -1.08
N VAL A 231 12.20 13.42 -1.44
CA VAL A 231 11.77 14.82 -1.43
C VAL A 231 10.45 14.95 -0.69
N ALA A 232 10.34 15.95 0.15
CA ALA A 232 9.09 16.30 0.80
C ALA A 232 8.51 17.57 0.18
N PHE A 233 7.23 17.48 -0.22
CA PHE A 233 6.51 18.56 -0.90
C PHE A 233 5.35 19.06 -0.06
N ALA A 234 5.12 20.37 -0.08
CA ALA A 234 3.87 20.96 0.31
C ALA A 234 2.80 20.60 -0.75
N PRO A 235 1.72 19.90 -0.41
CA PRO A 235 0.79 19.40 -1.42
C PRO A 235 0.05 20.50 -2.18
N GLU A 236 -0.20 21.64 -1.56
CA GLU A 236 -1.01 22.73 -2.13
C GLU A 236 -0.40 23.36 -3.39
N ASN A 237 0.94 23.36 -3.53
CA ASN A 237 1.64 24.03 -4.64
C ASN A 237 2.88 23.24 -5.14
N GLY A 238 3.16 22.09 -4.55
CA GLY A 238 4.33 21.27 -4.84
C GLY A 238 5.64 21.93 -4.43
N GLU A 239 5.63 22.93 -3.54
CA GLU A 239 6.84 23.52 -3.01
C GLU A 239 7.65 22.47 -2.25
N GLU A 240 8.92 22.35 -2.63
CA GLU A 240 9.83 21.47 -1.93
C GLU A 240 10.19 22.06 -0.57
N ARG A 241 9.91 21.30 0.48
CA ARG A 241 10.25 21.67 1.86
C ARG A 241 11.65 21.25 2.22
N TRP A 242 11.98 19.99 1.90
CA TRP A 242 13.32 19.43 2.05
C TRP A 242 13.55 18.30 1.06
N ARG A 243 14.83 18.03 0.79
CA ARG A 243 15.28 16.83 0.10
C ARG A 243 16.45 16.20 0.82
N PHE A 244 16.64 14.91 0.62
CA PHE A 244 17.84 14.20 1.04
C PHE A 244 18.35 13.34 -0.10
N ARG A 245 19.66 13.45 -0.39
CA ARG A 245 20.32 12.63 -1.41
C ARG A 245 20.83 11.34 -0.80
N TYR A 246 20.39 10.20 -1.33
CA TYR A 246 21.00 8.90 -1.04
C TYR A 246 21.86 8.45 -2.23
N PRO A 247 23.21 8.51 -2.12
CA PRO A 247 24.10 8.20 -3.24
C PRO A 247 23.88 6.77 -3.77
N GLY A 248 23.77 6.63 -5.10
CA GLY A 248 23.56 5.35 -5.75
C GLY A 248 22.12 4.82 -5.66
N GLY A 249 21.18 5.63 -5.18
CA GLY A 249 19.75 5.28 -5.16
C GLY A 249 19.24 5.01 -6.56
N TYR A 250 18.48 3.89 -6.70
CA TYR A 250 18.01 3.44 -8.00
C TYR A 250 16.85 2.45 -7.82
N SER A 251 15.85 2.55 -8.69
CA SER A 251 14.74 1.60 -8.73
C SER A 251 14.07 1.40 -7.36
N ASN A 252 13.86 2.51 -6.64
CA ASN A 252 13.28 2.51 -5.30
C ASN A 252 11.81 2.11 -5.36
N VAL A 253 11.41 1.07 -4.61
CA VAL A 253 10.05 0.54 -4.59
C VAL A 253 9.36 0.77 -3.24
N PRO A 254 10.03 0.56 -2.08
CA PRO A 254 9.36 0.65 -0.79
C PRO A 254 8.69 2.00 -0.56
N ARG A 255 7.43 1.97 -0.12
CA ARG A 255 6.74 3.17 0.35
C ARG A 255 7.35 3.62 1.67
N PRO A 256 7.66 4.91 1.88
CA PRO A 256 8.07 5.42 3.18
C PRO A 256 7.01 5.16 4.26
N VAL A 257 7.45 4.80 5.47
CA VAL A 257 6.62 4.87 6.67
C VAL A 257 7.12 5.96 7.59
N THR A 258 6.28 6.46 8.46
CA THR A 258 6.61 7.62 9.30
C THR A 258 6.24 7.38 10.77
N GLY A 259 7.03 7.92 11.67
CA GLY A 259 6.81 7.90 13.11
C GLY A 259 7.91 8.63 13.85
N PHE A 260 7.67 9.06 15.07
CA PHE A 260 8.66 9.75 15.92
C PHE A 260 9.28 11.02 15.30
N GLY A 261 8.56 11.70 14.40
CA GLY A 261 9.10 12.81 13.63
C GLY A 261 10.09 12.40 12.52
N LEU A 262 10.16 11.12 12.18
CA LEU A 262 11.06 10.54 11.20
C LEU A 262 10.30 9.95 10.00
N ALA A 263 10.92 10.00 8.82
CA ALA A 263 10.58 9.20 7.67
C ALA A 263 11.59 8.05 7.55
N PHE A 264 11.09 6.83 7.44
CA PHE A 264 11.88 5.61 7.24
C PHE A 264 11.86 5.23 5.77
N VAL A 265 13.02 5.29 5.11
CA VAL A 265 13.14 5.15 3.65
C VAL A 265 14.27 4.21 3.26
N SER A 266 14.07 3.46 2.16
CA SER A 266 15.13 2.67 1.53
C SER A 266 15.67 3.40 0.30
N SER A 267 16.96 3.28 -0.01
CA SER A 267 17.56 3.91 -1.20
C SER A 267 17.39 3.10 -2.49
N GLY A 268 16.78 1.93 -2.45
CA GLY A 268 16.45 1.15 -3.63
C GLY A 268 17.35 -0.07 -3.92
N TYR A 269 17.59 -0.41 -5.20
CA TYR A 269 17.89 -1.77 -5.63
C TYR A 269 19.35 -2.23 -5.44
N ASP A 270 20.35 -1.50 -5.95
CA ASP A 270 21.72 -2.07 -6.09
C ASP A 270 22.37 -2.38 -4.74
N THR A 271 22.63 -1.37 -3.96
CA THR A 271 23.20 -1.48 -2.62
C THR A 271 22.31 -0.72 -1.64
N PRO A 272 21.19 -1.33 -1.21
CA PRO A 272 20.21 -0.62 -0.43
C PRO A 272 20.79 -0.18 0.91
N VAL A 273 20.52 1.08 1.24
CA VAL A 273 20.74 1.66 2.56
C VAL A 273 19.39 2.12 3.08
N PHE A 274 19.10 1.79 4.30
CA PHE A 274 17.89 2.21 4.99
C PHE A 274 18.22 3.42 5.87
N TYR A 275 17.39 4.46 5.81
CA TYR A 275 17.60 5.73 6.48
C TYR A 275 16.41 6.10 7.36
N ALA A 276 16.68 6.72 8.50
CA ALA A 276 15.71 7.46 9.29
C ALA A 276 16.02 8.96 9.16
N LEU A 277 15.13 9.69 8.50
CA LEU A 277 15.30 11.11 8.15
C LEU A 277 14.30 11.97 8.92
N PRO A 278 14.71 13.16 9.42
CA PRO A 278 13.77 14.05 10.10
C PRO A 278 12.73 14.61 9.12
N LEU A 279 11.48 14.69 9.57
CA LEU A 279 10.38 15.25 8.80
C LEU A 279 10.31 16.78 8.85
N ASP A 280 10.93 17.41 9.85
CA ASP A 280 10.95 18.85 10.12
C ASP A 280 12.06 19.61 9.39
N GLY A 281 12.71 18.98 8.41
CA GLY A 281 13.79 19.56 7.64
C GLY A 281 13.38 20.72 6.74
N THR A 282 14.38 21.49 6.29
CA THR A 282 14.24 22.53 5.25
C THR A 282 15.44 22.49 4.31
N GLY A 283 15.20 22.68 3.01
CA GLY A 283 16.25 22.65 1.99
C GLY A 283 16.90 21.26 1.81
N GLU A 284 18.17 21.21 1.41
CA GLU A 284 18.89 19.95 1.26
C GLU A 284 19.46 19.49 2.60
N LEU A 285 19.07 18.31 3.04
CA LEU A 285 19.52 17.71 4.30
C LEU A 285 20.89 17.07 4.09
N GLY A 286 21.84 17.40 4.94
CA GLY A 286 23.15 16.74 5.00
C GLY A 286 23.11 15.42 5.78
N ASP A 287 24.20 14.66 5.68
CA ASP A 287 24.36 13.39 6.43
C ASP A 287 24.29 13.59 7.96
N ASP A 288 24.60 14.77 8.45
CA ASP A 288 24.49 15.16 9.86
C ASP A 288 23.05 15.24 10.39
N ARG A 289 22.07 15.31 9.48
CA ARG A 289 20.65 15.29 9.81
C ARG A 289 20.05 13.87 9.82
N VAL A 290 20.78 12.86 9.35
CA VAL A 290 20.34 11.47 9.37
C VAL A 290 20.33 10.97 10.83
N ALA A 291 19.16 10.62 11.35
CA ALA A 291 19.05 10.12 12.73
C ALA A 291 19.84 8.81 12.90
N TRP A 292 19.65 7.90 11.95
CA TRP A 292 20.45 6.66 11.82
C TRP A 292 20.31 6.09 10.41
N LYS A 293 21.23 5.19 10.05
CA LYS A 293 21.18 4.42 8.80
C LYS A 293 21.68 3.00 9.00
N SER A 294 21.18 2.08 8.16
CA SER A 294 21.57 0.67 8.18
C SER A 294 21.69 0.12 6.77
N THR A 295 22.71 -0.69 6.52
CA THR A 295 22.87 -1.50 5.29
C THR A 295 22.43 -2.95 5.50
N LYS A 296 22.08 -3.32 6.72
CA LYS A 296 21.64 -4.68 7.05
C LYS A 296 20.14 -4.79 6.81
N ALA A 297 19.76 -5.80 6.04
CA ALA A 297 18.37 -6.13 5.74
C ALA A 297 17.51 -4.98 5.15
N ALA A 298 18.12 -3.99 4.52
CA ALA A 298 17.39 -2.93 3.85
C ALA A 298 16.53 -3.53 2.71
N PRO A 299 15.20 -3.32 2.71
CA PRO A 299 14.32 -3.88 1.71
C PRO A 299 14.51 -3.17 0.36
N ARG A 300 14.36 -3.92 -0.74
CA ARG A 300 14.32 -3.38 -2.11
C ARG A 300 12.89 -3.23 -2.63
N ASN A 301 11.99 -4.11 -2.20
CA ASN A 301 10.60 -4.16 -2.67
C ASN A 301 9.57 -3.93 -1.55
N ALA A 302 9.64 -4.72 -0.48
CA ALA A 302 8.68 -4.61 0.62
C ALA A 302 8.81 -3.29 1.37
N SER A 303 7.68 -2.62 1.64
CA SER A 303 7.67 -1.43 2.49
C SER A 303 7.90 -1.82 3.96
N PRO A 304 8.58 -0.98 4.75
CA PRO A 304 8.76 -1.24 6.17
C PRO A 304 7.42 -1.22 6.94
N LEU A 305 7.41 -1.75 8.16
CA LEU A 305 6.27 -1.71 9.06
C LEU A 305 6.72 -1.20 10.43
N LEU A 306 6.12 -0.13 10.90
CA LEU A 306 6.38 0.44 12.23
C LEU A 306 5.26 0.01 13.17
N VAL A 307 5.60 -0.66 14.28
CA VAL A 307 4.63 -1.13 15.30
C VAL A 307 5.12 -0.68 16.68
N GLY A 308 4.43 0.28 17.29
CA GLY A 308 4.94 0.88 18.53
C GLY A 308 6.32 1.49 18.34
N ASP A 309 7.30 1.03 19.10
CA ASP A 309 8.70 1.46 19.01
C ASP A 309 9.54 0.57 18.08
N GLU A 310 9.01 -0.52 17.56
CA GLU A 310 9.69 -1.50 16.71
C GLU A 310 9.46 -1.24 15.23
N LEU A 311 10.52 -1.28 14.44
CA LEU A 311 10.51 -1.17 12.98
C LEU A 311 10.89 -2.53 12.36
N TYR A 312 10.00 -3.05 11.52
CA TYR A 312 10.18 -4.33 10.84
C TYR A 312 10.56 -4.10 9.38
N LEU A 313 11.66 -4.71 8.98
CA LEU A 313 12.18 -4.68 7.62
C LEU A 313 12.19 -6.10 7.06
N VAL A 314 11.56 -6.31 5.90
CA VAL A 314 11.55 -7.60 5.21
C VAL A 314 12.39 -7.47 3.94
N SER A 315 13.51 -8.17 3.88
CA SER A 315 14.37 -8.17 2.71
C SER A 315 13.83 -9.11 1.61
N ASP A 316 14.25 -8.86 0.38
CA ASP A 316 13.77 -9.61 -0.80
C ASP A 316 14.03 -11.14 -0.73
N ASN A 317 15.03 -11.56 0.03
CA ASN A 317 15.38 -12.96 0.23
C ASN A 317 14.78 -13.58 1.50
N GLY A 318 13.71 -12.97 2.04
CA GLY A 318 12.93 -13.51 3.15
C GLY A 318 13.61 -13.43 4.53
N VAL A 319 14.51 -12.46 4.72
CA VAL A 319 15.03 -12.15 6.06
C VAL A 319 14.22 -11.00 6.63
N ILE A 320 13.64 -11.21 7.80
CA ILE A 320 12.99 -10.15 8.58
C ILE A 320 13.93 -9.68 9.69
N SER A 321 13.93 -8.38 9.93
CA SER A 321 14.66 -7.73 11.02
C SER A 321 13.71 -6.86 11.82
N CYS A 322 13.80 -6.91 13.14
CA CYS A 322 13.14 -6.00 14.05
C CYS A 322 14.19 -5.07 14.66
N LEU A 323 13.96 -3.77 14.53
CA LEU A 323 14.85 -2.73 15.00
C LEU A 323 14.11 -1.79 15.95
N ASP A 324 14.86 -1.15 16.84
CA ASP A 324 14.37 0.05 17.51
C ASP A 324 14.24 1.18 16.49
N ALA A 325 13.05 1.77 16.36
CA ALA A 325 12.77 2.76 15.32
C ALA A 325 13.52 4.09 15.52
N ARG A 326 13.90 4.43 16.77
CA ARG A 326 14.59 5.69 17.07
C ARG A 326 16.11 5.60 16.92
N SER A 327 16.70 4.43 17.24
CA SER A 327 18.15 4.24 17.22
C SER A 327 18.65 3.42 16.03
N GLY A 328 17.80 2.58 15.41
CA GLY A 328 18.20 1.61 14.40
C GLY A 328 18.89 0.37 14.96
N ASP A 329 18.95 0.20 16.29
CA ASP A 329 19.52 -0.97 16.91
C ASP A 329 18.68 -2.22 16.62
N VAL A 330 19.33 -3.29 16.18
CA VAL A 330 18.66 -4.54 15.84
C VAL A 330 18.34 -5.33 17.12
N HIS A 331 17.04 -5.58 17.36
CA HIS A 331 16.60 -6.46 18.43
C HIS A 331 16.79 -7.91 18.05
N TRP A 332 16.36 -8.28 16.85
CA TRP A 332 16.52 -9.63 16.29
C TRP A 332 16.45 -9.62 14.76
N GLN A 333 16.93 -10.69 14.16
CA GLN A 333 16.88 -10.96 12.74
C GLN A 333 16.67 -12.45 12.50
N GLU A 334 15.69 -12.80 11.68
CA GLU A 334 15.31 -14.18 11.38
C GLU A 334 15.07 -14.42 9.91
N ARG A 335 15.29 -15.64 9.46
CA ARG A 335 14.98 -16.07 8.09
C ARG A 335 13.63 -16.76 8.05
N LEU A 336 12.66 -16.16 7.36
CA LEU A 336 11.30 -16.69 7.24
C LEU A 336 11.15 -17.73 6.10
N GLY A 337 12.01 -17.69 5.10
CA GLY A 337 11.94 -18.57 3.93
C GLY A 337 11.92 -17.75 2.65
N GLY A 338 11.15 -18.11 1.67
CA GLY A 338 11.02 -17.61 0.31
C GLY A 338 11.32 -16.14 0.00
N ASP A 339 11.34 -15.78 -1.26
CA ASP A 339 11.52 -14.39 -1.68
C ASP A 339 10.28 -13.55 -1.31
N CYS A 340 10.47 -12.31 -0.85
CA CYS A 340 9.40 -11.41 -0.42
C CYS A 340 9.37 -10.14 -1.27
N THR A 341 8.22 -9.85 -1.86
CA THR A 341 7.93 -8.58 -2.55
C THR A 341 6.77 -7.83 -1.86
N ALA A 342 5.79 -8.58 -1.37
CA ALA A 342 4.65 -8.05 -0.62
C ALA A 342 5.10 -7.36 0.67
N SER A 343 4.43 -6.25 1.01
CA SER A 343 4.69 -5.52 2.26
C SER A 343 3.96 -6.19 3.43
N PRO A 344 4.55 -6.21 4.63
CA PRO A 344 3.92 -6.80 5.82
C PRO A 344 2.69 -5.99 6.25
N LEU A 345 1.76 -6.69 6.91
CA LEU A 345 0.52 -6.14 7.47
C LEU A 345 0.50 -6.36 8.98
N LEU A 346 0.20 -5.31 9.74
CA LEU A 346 -0.21 -5.41 11.14
C LEU A 346 -1.74 -5.47 11.22
N ALA A 347 -2.28 -6.53 11.77
CA ALA A 347 -3.71 -6.66 12.04
C ALA A 347 -3.92 -7.62 13.21
N ASP A 348 -4.95 -7.38 14.02
CA ASP A 348 -5.30 -8.21 15.21
C ASP A 348 -4.09 -8.47 16.14
N GLY A 349 -3.23 -7.46 16.32
CA GLY A 349 -2.02 -7.54 17.15
C GLY A 349 -0.91 -8.45 16.61
N ARG A 350 -1.00 -8.92 15.37
CA ARG A 350 -0.08 -9.84 14.70
C ARG A 350 0.46 -9.24 13.41
N ILE A 351 1.64 -9.69 12.98
CA ILE A 351 2.25 -9.29 11.72
C ILE A 351 2.16 -10.45 10.74
N TYR A 352 1.56 -10.18 9.57
CA TYR A 352 1.42 -11.12 8.46
C TYR A 352 2.43 -10.78 7.37
N ILE A 353 3.23 -11.76 6.93
CA ILE A 353 4.30 -11.60 5.94
C ILE A 353 4.13 -12.70 4.90
N THR A 354 3.82 -12.33 3.66
CA THR A 354 3.57 -13.28 2.57
C THR A 354 4.75 -13.27 1.60
N ASP A 355 5.27 -14.45 1.29
CA ASP A 355 6.32 -14.65 0.29
C ASP A 355 5.73 -14.79 -1.13
N GLU A 356 6.60 -14.81 -2.15
CA GLU A 356 6.18 -14.89 -3.56
C GLU A 356 5.55 -16.23 -3.96
N ASN A 357 5.63 -17.28 -3.12
CA ASN A 357 5.02 -18.57 -3.35
C ASN A 357 3.65 -18.75 -2.69
N GLY A 358 3.13 -17.70 -2.03
CA GLY A 358 1.86 -17.74 -1.32
C GLY A 358 1.96 -18.29 0.10
N VAL A 359 3.18 -18.44 0.63
CA VAL A 359 3.38 -18.81 2.04
C VAL A 359 3.31 -17.55 2.90
N THR A 360 2.42 -17.55 3.88
CA THR A 360 2.27 -16.45 4.84
C THR A 360 2.74 -16.88 6.22
N LYS A 361 3.75 -16.20 6.73
CA LYS A 361 4.17 -16.30 8.13
C LYS A 361 3.40 -15.30 8.97
N VAL A 362 2.88 -15.75 10.11
CA VAL A 362 2.25 -14.89 11.12
C VAL A 362 3.16 -14.88 12.34
N ILE A 363 3.56 -13.69 12.77
CA ILE A 363 4.45 -13.51 13.91
C ILE A 363 3.85 -12.56 14.95
N ALA A 364 4.25 -12.71 16.19
CA ALA A 364 3.98 -11.71 17.22
C ALA A 364 4.83 -10.46 16.99
N SER A 365 4.26 -9.28 17.28
CA SER A 365 5.06 -8.05 17.36
C SER A 365 5.86 -8.02 18.66
N GLY A 366 7.04 -7.37 18.67
CA GLY A 366 7.87 -7.16 19.87
C GLY A 366 9.35 -7.45 19.70
N LYS A 367 10.09 -7.24 20.78
CA LYS A 367 11.56 -7.33 20.85
C LYS A 367 12.12 -8.75 20.89
N THR A 368 11.25 -9.76 20.84
CA THR A 368 11.63 -11.17 20.77
C THR A 368 10.87 -11.83 19.66
N PHE A 369 11.57 -12.54 18.79
CA PHE A 369 10.93 -13.24 17.68
C PHE A 369 10.05 -14.39 18.18
N GLN A 370 8.82 -14.45 17.68
CA GLN A 370 7.91 -15.57 17.89
C GLN A 370 7.07 -15.78 16.63
N GLU A 371 7.28 -16.90 15.96
CA GLU A 371 6.39 -17.37 14.90
C GLU A 371 5.13 -17.98 15.53
N LEU A 372 3.96 -17.57 15.07
CA LEU A 372 2.66 -18.02 15.57
C LEU A 372 2.03 -19.05 14.63
N ALA A 373 2.19 -18.87 13.31
CA ALA A 373 1.66 -19.76 12.30
C ALA A 373 2.41 -19.63 10.97
N THR A 374 2.27 -20.69 10.17
CA THR A 374 2.68 -20.72 8.75
C THR A 374 1.50 -21.24 7.94
N ASN A 375 1.09 -20.48 6.94
CA ASN A 375 -0.06 -20.74 6.09
C ASN A 375 0.37 -20.75 4.63
N GLU A 376 -0.35 -21.50 3.78
CA GLU A 376 -0.03 -21.55 2.36
C GLU A 376 -1.29 -21.54 1.53
N LEU A 377 -1.30 -20.71 0.48
CA LEU A 377 -2.30 -20.73 -0.59
C LEU A 377 -1.63 -20.87 -1.94
N PRO A 378 -2.23 -21.61 -2.88
CA PRO A 378 -1.65 -21.83 -4.20
C PRO A 378 -1.65 -20.56 -5.03
N GLY A 379 -0.57 -20.33 -5.75
CA GLY A 379 -0.37 -19.21 -6.67
C GLY A 379 0.78 -18.32 -6.24
N ARG A 380 1.34 -17.61 -7.20
CA ARG A 380 2.37 -16.60 -6.94
C ARG A 380 1.72 -15.32 -6.44
N THR A 381 2.32 -14.64 -5.46
CA THR A 381 1.84 -13.34 -5.01
C THR A 381 2.96 -12.31 -4.87
N LEU A 382 2.71 -11.12 -5.41
CA LEU A 382 3.54 -9.92 -5.18
C LEU A 382 2.69 -8.79 -4.57
N ALA A 383 1.37 -8.98 -4.51
CA ALA A 383 0.43 -8.06 -3.90
C ALA A 383 0.49 -8.15 -2.37
N SER A 384 0.39 -7.02 -1.70
CA SER A 384 0.29 -6.99 -0.23
C SER A 384 -1.12 -7.36 0.22
N LEU A 385 -1.22 -8.00 1.39
CA LEU A 385 -2.49 -8.29 2.05
C LEU A 385 -3.29 -7.02 2.32
N ALA A 386 -4.59 -7.15 2.30
CA ALA A 386 -5.55 -6.18 2.82
C ALA A 386 -6.36 -6.81 3.96
N ALA A 387 -6.82 -5.99 4.92
CA ALA A 387 -7.70 -6.41 5.98
C ALA A 387 -8.87 -5.45 6.09
N ALA A 388 -10.09 -5.96 5.93
CA ALA A 388 -11.33 -5.21 6.00
C ALA A 388 -12.51 -6.15 6.30
N ASP A 389 -13.60 -5.63 6.83
CA ASP A 389 -14.84 -6.37 7.06
C ASP A 389 -14.63 -7.71 7.81
N GLY A 390 -13.74 -7.71 8.83
CA GLY A 390 -13.41 -8.87 9.65
C GLY A 390 -12.63 -9.97 8.92
N ALA A 391 -12.04 -9.69 7.75
CA ALA A 391 -11.37 -10.67 6.91
C ALA A 391 -10.01 -10.19 6.37
N LEU A 392 -9.17 -11.15 6.01
CA LEU A 392 -7.98 -10.91 5.20
C LEU A 392 -8.28 -11.18 3.72
N PHE A 393 -7.70 -10.37 2.85
CA PHE A 393 -7.79 -10.55 1.41
C PHE A 393 -6.39 -10.74 0.83
N LEU A 394 -6.17 -11.90 0.20
CA LEU A 394 -4.91 -12.26 -0.43
C LEU A 394 -5.11 -12.41 -1.93
N ARG A 395 -4.35 -11.63 -2.72
CA ARG A 395 -4.34 -11.72 -4.17
C ARG A 395 -3.14 -12.54 -4.65
N THR A 396 -3.39 -13.49 -5.53
CA THR A 396 -2.35 -14.20 -6.29
C THR A 396 -2.36 -13.76 -7.77
N ASP A 397 -1.51 -14.34 -8.58
CA ASP A 397 -1.46 -14.15 -10.04
C ASP A 397 -2.76 -14.53 -10.74
N THR A 398 -3.53 -15.47 -10.19
CA THR A 398 -4.73 -16.03 -10.81
C THR A 398 -6.00 -15.82 -10.01
N ALA A 399 -5.94 -15.46 -8.74
CA ALA A 399 -7.10 -15.44 -7.87
C ALA A 399 -7.03 -14.38 -6.76
N LEU A 400 -8.20 -14.06 -6.22
CA LEU A 400 -8.37 -13.37 -4.95
C LEU A 400 -9.05 -14.32 -3.95
N TYR A 401 -8.54 -14.33 -2.73
CA TYR A 401 -9.07 -15.11 -1.62
C TYR A 401 -9.59 -14.17 -0.52
N ARG A 402 -10.72 -14.53 0.09
CA ARG A 402 -11.17 -14.00 1.38
C ARG A 402 -10.93 -15.08 2.45
N LEU A 403 -10.24 -14.67 3.51
CA LEU A 403 -9.88 -15.50 4.65
C LEU A 403 -10.59 -14.96 5.89
N ASP A 404 -11.31 -15.80 6.60
CA ASP A 404 -12.14 -15.42 7.74
C ASP A 404 -12.20 -16.62 8.72
N ASP A 405 -12.47 -16.39 10.01
CA ASP A 405 -12.59 -17.46 11.03
C ASP A 405 -13.98 -18.14 11.03
#